data_e1c8090c9cbbb4d26aba8552a22e4928
#
_entry.id   e1c8090c9cbbb4d26aba8552a22e4928
#
_cell.length_a   1.000
_cell.length_b   1.000
_cell.length_c   1.000
_cell.angle_alpha   90.00
_cell.angle_beta   90.00
_cell.angle_gamma   90.00
#
_symmetry.space_group_name_H-M   'P 1'
#
loop_
_entity.id
_entity.type
_entity.pdbx_description
1 polymer ?
#
loop_
_entity_poly.entity_id
_entity_poly.type
_entity_poly.pdbx_seq_one_letter_code
_entity_poly.pdbx_strand_id
1 'polypeptide(L)'
;MPPAAHGAPFSLHRVGEVLILQLESDDGMNRLTRARVMALIDVLNQITTDPEPLIITGSRKFFSVGADLEEIVALTAPAAYEFSRLGQQLMDAVARFPAPVCAAICGYCMGGGLDLALACHYRIVSPDAIFGHRGAALGLITGWGGTQRLSRLIGKASALQMFVAAEKIGAQYALESGLVDQVAEDPLQAALRLVRDRHTLA
;
A
#
# COMPACT_ATOMS: atom_id res chain seq x y z
N MET A 1 30.12 -15.63 8.83
CA MET A 1 29.60 -14.32 9.23
C MET A 1 28.08 -14.46 9.31
N PRO A 2 27.38 -14.09 10.39
CA PRO A 2 25.94 -14.05 10.40
C PRO A 2 25.47 -12.99 9.37
N PRO A 3 24.33 -13.18 8.68
CA PRO A 3 23.81 -12.18 7.78
C PRO A 3 23.54 -10.88 8.57
N ALA A 4 23.92 -9.75 7.99
CA ALA A 4 23.65 -8.45 8.55
C ALA A 4 22.16 -8.36 8.91
N ALA A 5 21.87 -7.92 10.13
CA ALA A 5 20.50 -7.65 10.55
C ALA A 5 19.94 -6.59 9.60
N HIS A 6 19.09 -6.99 8.68
CA HIS A 6 18.32 -6.07 7.88
C HIS A 6 17.51 -5.20 8.84
N GLY A 7 17.55 -3.88 8.66
CA GLY A 7 16.77 -2.94 9.44
C GLY A 7 15.30 -3.36 9.54
N ALA A 8 14.59 -2.91 10.57
CA ALA A 8 13.18 -3.23 10.74
C ALA A 8 12.40 -2.90 9.44
N PRO A 9 11.44 -3.76 9.02
CA PRO A 9 10.73 -3.59 7.74
C PRO A 9 9.82 -2.37 7.72
N PHE A 10 9.58 -1.76 8.85
CA PHE A 10 8.80 -0.54 9.06
C PHE A 10 9.13 0.03 10.45
N SER A 11 8.81 1.30 10.65
CA SER A 11 8.67 1.89 11.99
C SER A 11 7.20 2.15 12.33
N LEU A 12 6.87 2.07 13.62
CA LEU A 12 5.55 2.41 14.14
C LEU A 12 5.74 3.47 15.23
N HIS A 13 5.15 4.63 15.03
CA HIS A 13 5.20 5.71 16.00
C HIS A 13 3.84 6.41 16.11
N ARG A 14 3.67 7.24 17.14
CA ARG A 14 2.40 7.89 17.46
C ARG A 14 2.52 9.42 17.33
N VAL A 15 1.49 10.03 16.74
CA VAL A 15 1.34 11.50 16.69
C VAL A 15 -0.05 11.87 17.23
N GLY A 16 -0.12 12.23 18.52
CA GLY A 16 -1.38 12.34 19.24
C GLY A 16 -2.06 10.97 19.35
N GLU A 17 -3.29 10.86 18.90
CA GLU A 17 -4.10 9.63 18.88
C GLU A 17 -4.05 8.88 17.54
N VAL A 18 -3.04 9.14 16.71
CA VAL A 18 -2.89 8.52 15.40
C VAL A 18 -1.61 7.72 15.35
N LEU A 19 -1.70 6.48 14.92
CA LEU A 19 -0.57 5.62 14.63
C LEU A 19 -0.07 5.89 13.21
N ILE A 20 1.26 5.99 13.07
CA ILE A 20 1.93 6.10 11.77
C ILE A 20 2.80 4.86 11.58
N LEU A 21 2.46 4.05 10.59
CA LEU A 21 3.24 2.93 10.12
C LEU A 21 4.01 3.37 8.87
N GLN A 22 5.31 3.59 9.03
CA GLN A 22 6.18 4.00 7.94
C GLN A 22 6.93 2.79 7.40
N LEU A 23 6.71 2.48 6.12
CA LEU A 23 7.46 1.46 5.39
C LEU A 23 8.91 1.92 5.22
N GLU A 24 9.85 1.05 5.56
CA GLU A 24 11.28 1.36 5.53
C GLU A 24 12.07 0.23 4.87
N SER A 25 13.05 0.57 4.06
CA SER A 25 14.05 -0.35 3.51
C SER A 25 15.35 0.40 3.24
N ASP A 26 16.48 -0.30 3.29
CA ASP A 26 17.81 0.29 3.12
C ASP A 26 17.95 1.06 1.80
N ASP A 27 17.31 0.58 0.73
CA ASP A 27 17.28 1.22 -0.59
C ASP A 27 16.10 2.20 -0.79
N GLY A 28 15.23 2.34 0.22
CA GLY A 28 14.04 3.20 0.23
C GLY A 28 12.91 2.74 -0.69
N MET A 29 13.04 1.63 -1.44
CA MET A 29 12.04 1.16 -2.40
C MET A 29 10.84 0.47 -1.75
N ASN A 30 10.97 0.08 -0.49
CA ASN A 30 9.90 -0.52 0.32
C ASN A 30 9.24 -1.74 -0.34
N ARG A 31 10.09 -2.68 -0.87
CA ARG A 31 9.59 -3.92 -1.46
C ARG A 31 8.82 -4.73 -0.42
N LEU A 32 7.72 -5.31 -0.85
CA LEU A 32 6.89 -6.19 -0.03
C LEU A 32 7.35 -7.63 -0.21
N THR A 33 8.44 -7.99 0.46
CA THR A 33 8.91 -9.38 0.58
C THR A 33 7.95 -10.20 1.43
N ARG A 34 8.01 -11.53 1.33
CA ARG A 34 7.22 -12.44 2.20
C ARG A 34 7.41 -12.10 3.68
N ALA A 35 8.65 -11.91 4.11
CA ALA A 35 8.97 -11.59 5.51
C ALA A 35 8.32 -10.27 5.95
N ARG A 36 8.37 -9.25 5.09
CA ARG A 36 7.75 -7.94 5.37
C ARG A 36 6.24 -8.03 5.41
N VAL A 37 5.62 -8.76 4.49
CA VAL A 37 4.16 -8.97 4.49
C VAL A 37 3.71 -9.65 5.77
N MET A 38 4.43 -10.68 6.25
CA MET A 38 4.14 -11.34 7.52
C MET A 38 4.27 -10.38 8.70
N ALA A 39 5.37 -9.61 8.78
CA ALA A 39 5.57 -8.64 9.85
C ALA A 39 4.48 -7.53 9.87
N LEU A 40 4.01 -7.09 8.70
CA LEU A 40 2.91 -6.14 8.59
C LEU A 40 1.58 -6.75 9.08
N ILE A 41 1.30 -8.01 8.78
CA ILE A 41 0.12 -8.72 9.30
C ILE A 41 0.20 -8.80 10.83
N ASP A 42 1.35 -9.17 11.36
CA ASP A 42 1.53 -9.33 12.82
C ASP A 42 1.33 -8.02 13.57
N VAL A 43 1.90 -6.91 13.08
CA VAL A 43 1.71 -5.60 13.72
C VAL A 43 0.26 -5.12 13.60
N LEU A 44 -0.40 -5.30 12.46
CA LEU A 44 -1.82 -4.94 12.30
C LEU A 44 -2.71 -5.73 13.28
N ASN A 45 -2.46 -7.03 13.45
CA ASN A 45 -3.18 -7.85 14.43
C ASN A 45 -2.98 -7.36 15.87
N GLN A 46 -1.76 -6.93 16.22
CA GLN A 46 -1.45 -6.39 17.54
C GLN A 46 -2.19 -5.08 17.83
N ILE A 47 -2.14 -4.12 16.88
CA ILE A 47 -2.78 -2.80 17.07
C ILE A 47 -4.31 -2.83 16.92
N THR A 48 -4.88 -3.91 16.37
CA THR A 48 -6.34 -4.10 16.27
C THR A 48 -7.00 -4.35 17.62
N THR A 49 -6.24 -4.72 18.66
CA THR A 49 -6.78 -4.95 20.02
C THR A 49 -7.21 -3.65 20.72
N ASP A 50 -6.58 -2.52 20.38
CA ASP A 50 -6.95 -1.17 20.83
C ASP A 50 -6.80 -0.24 19.60
N PRO A 51 -7.82 -0.19 18.72
CA PRO A 51 -7.67 0.37 17.40
C PRO A 51 -7.71 1.89 17.43
N GLU A 52 -6.60 2.50 17.03
CA GLU A 52 -6.48 3.93 16.77
C GLU A 52 -6.44 4.21 15.26
N PRO A 53 -6.78 5.43 14.80
CA PRO A 53 -6.58 5.81 13.41
C PRO A 53 -5.15 5.53 12.95
N LEU A 54 -5.02 4.95 11.76
CA LEU A 54 -3.74 4.49 11.22
C LEU A 54 -3.41 5.24 9.93
N ILE A 55 -2.17 5.70 9.82
CA ILE A 55 -1.62 6.19 8.55
C ILE A 55 -0.52 5.23 8.11
N ILE A 56 -0.60 4.73 6.88
CA ILE A 56 0.47 3.97 6.24
C ILE A 56 1.18 4.91 5.27
N THR A 57 2.49 5.02 5.39
CA THR A 57 3.31 5.88 4.53
C THR A 57 4.63 5.20 4.15
N GLY A 58 5.36 5.78 3.24
CA GLY A 58 6.68 5.32 2.82
C GLY A 58 7.72 6.45 2.87
N SER A 59 8.71 6.38 2.00
CA SER A 59 9.68 7.45 1.81
C SER A 59 9.14 8.55 0.87
N ARG A 60 9.84 9.67 0.79
CA ARG A 60 9.49 10.77 -0.14
C ARG A 60 9.46 10.30 -1.60
N LYS A 61 10.31 9.35 -1.98
CA LYS A 61 10.45 8.87 -3.37
C LYS A 61 9.60 7.63 -3.65
N PHE A 62 9.39 6.78 -2.66
CA PHE A 62 8.66 5.53 -2.82
C PHE A 62 7.73 5.30 -1.64
N PHE A 63 6.44 5.22 -1.92
CA PHE A 63 5.52 4.57 -0.99
C PHE A 63 5.87 3.08 -0.91
N SER A 64 5.78 2.37 -2.03
CA SER A 64 6.28 1.01 -2.22
C SER A 64 6.32 0.68 -3.71
N VAL A 65 7.34 -0.04 -4.15
CA VAL A 65 7.42 -0.58 -5.53
C VAL A 65 6.68 -1.91 -5.69
N GLY A 66 6.09 -2.45 -4.62
CA GLY A 66 5.32 -3.68 -4.61
C GLY A 66 6.14 -4.92 -4.24
N ALA A 67 5.63 -6.09 -4.62
CA ALA A 67 6.26 -7.37 -4.31
C ALA A 67 7.69 -7.46 -4.87
N ASP A 68 8.54 -8.18 -4.16
CA ASP A 68 9.91 -8.45 -4.62
C ASP A 68 9.90 -9.41 -5.82
N LEU A 69 10.45 -8.95 -6.95
CA LEU A 69 10.44 -9.73 -8.19
C LEU A 69 11.39 -10.94 -8.14
N GLU A 70 12.47 -10.85 -7.37
CA GLU A 70 13.41 -11.98 -7.20
C GLU A 70 12.73 -13.11 -6.42
N GLU A 71 11.97 -12.76 -5.37
CA GLU A 71 11.14 -13.75 -4.67
C GLU A 71 10.09 -14.36 -5.60
N ILE A 72 9.41 -13.56 -6.42
CA ILE A 72 8.36 -14.06 -7.34
C ILE A 72 8.93 -15.05 -8.35
N VAL A 73 10.06 -14.73 -8.96
CA VAL A 73 10.69 -15.61 -9.98
C VAL A 73 11.10 -16.96 -9.39
N ALA A 74 11.46 -17.00 -8.11
CA ALA A 74 11.86 -18.22 -7.41
C ALA A 74 10.68 -19.09 -6.96
N LEU A 75 9.41 -18.64 -7.10
CA LEU A 75 8.26 -19.37 -6.60
C LEU A 75 7.91 -20.57 -7.47
N THR A 76 7.68 -21.71 -6.83
CA THR A 76 6.92 -22.83 -7.44
C THR A 76 5.43 -22.50 -7.47
N ALA A 77 4.64 -23.23 -8.28
CA ALA A 77 3.20 -22.99 -8.35
C ALA A 77 2.47 -23.08 -6.98
N PRO A 78 2.73 -24.07 -6.10
CA PRO A 78 2.18 -24.05 -4.75
C PRO A 78 2.62 -22.85 -3.92
N ALA A 79 3.91 -22.48 -3.98
CA ALA A 79 4.45 -21.34 -3.25
C ALA A 79 3.86 -19.99 -3.74
N ALA A 80 3.58 -19.86 -5.04
CA ALA A 80 2.92 -18.70 -5.62
C ALA A 80 1.48 -18.54 -5.12
N TYR A 81 0.75 -19.64 -4.99
CA TYR A 81 -0.59 -19.64 -4.40
C TYR A 81 -0.55 -19.17 -2.94
N GLU A 82 0.38 -19.71 -2.13
CA GLU A 82 0.54 -19.31 -0.73
C GLU A 82 0.98 -17.84 -0.60
N PHE A 83 1.86 -17.36 -1.46
CA PHE A 83 2.29 -15.96 -1.48
C PHE A 83 1.13 -15.02 -1.86
N SER A 84 0.30 -15.43 -2.82
CA SER A 84 -0.91 -14.69 -3.18
C SER A 84 -1.89 -14.60 -1.99
N ARG A 85 -2.14 -15.73 -1.30
CA ARG A 85 -3.00 -15.76 -0.11
C ARG A 85 -2.46 -14.89 1.03
N LEU A 86 -1.15 -14.93 1.27
CA LEU A 86 -0.50 -14.10 2.29
C LEU A 86 -0.70 -12.61 2.02
N GLY A 87 -0.50 -12.17 0.77
CA GLY A 87 -0.76 -10.79 0.41
C GLY A 87 -2.24 -10.41 0.53
N GLN A 88 -3.16 -11.30 0.15
CA GLN A 88 -4.60 -11.08 0.37
C GLN A 88 -4.93 -10.90 1.85
N GLN A 89 -4.33 -11.69 2.74
CA GLN A 89 -4.50 -11.55 4.19
C GLN A 89 -4.05 -10.16 4.69
N LEU A 90 -2.90 -9.66 4.22
CA LEU A 90 -2.46 -8.31 4.55
C LEU A 90 -3.48 -7.27 4.10
N MET A 91 -3.92 -7.33 2.84
CA MET A 91 -4.87 -6.35 2.28
C MET A 91 -6.23 -6.42 2.98
N ASP A 92 -6.66 -7.59 3.40
CA ASP A 92 -7.91 -7.76 4.16
C ASP A 92 -7.76 -7.25 5.61
N ALA A 93 -6.60 -7.44 6.25
CA ALA A 93 -6.32 -6.88 7.57
C ALA A 93 -6.38 -5.34 7.55
N VAL A 94 -5.82 -4.70 6.51
CA VAL A 94 -5.92 -3.24 6.33
C VAL A 94 -7.36 -2.80 6.04
N ALA A 95 -8.05 -3.47 5.11
CA ALA A 95 -9.39 -3.08 4.69
C ALA A 95 -10.47 -3.26 5.78
N ARG A 96 -10.24 -4.19 6.72
CA ARG A 96 -11.14 -4.46 7.85
C ARG A 96 -10.65 -3.87 9.17
N PHE A 97 -9.61 -3.04 9.13
CA PHE A 97 -9.10 -2.39 10.34
C PHE A 97 -10.21 -1.54 10.97
N PRO A 98 -10.49 -1.67 12.30
CA PRO A 98 -11.70 -1.11 12.91
C PRO A 98 -11.65 0.40 13.15
N ALA A 99 -10.55 1.07 12.80
CA ALA A 99 -10.42 2.52 12.83
C ALA A 99 -10.06 3.06 11.41
N PRO A 100 -10.16 4.37 11.14
CA PRO A 100 -9.80 4.93 9.84
C PRO A 100 -8.35 4.63 9.46
N VAL A 101 -8.12 4.09 8.25
CA VAL A 101 -6.78 3.86 7.68
C VAL A 101 -6.60 4.75 6.47
N CYS A 102 -5.55 5.55 6.45
CA CYS A 102 -5.19 6.41 5.33
C CYS A 102 -3.81 6.05 4.78
N ALA A 103 -3.68 5.88 3.47
CA ALA A 103 -2.39 5.86 2.79
C ALA A 103 -1.96 7.30 2.50
N ALA A 104 -0.83 7.72 3.08
CA ALA A 104 -0.17 8.99 2.76
C ALA A 104 0.99 8.70 1.79
N ILE A 105 0.82 9.07 0.51
CA ILE A 105 1.65 8.58 -0.59
C ILE A 105 2.47 9.71 -1.19
N CYS A 106 3.79 9.53 -1.17
CA CYS A 106 4.73 10.33 -1.98
C CYS A 106 5.39 9.44 -3.03
N GLY A 107 5.70 10.02 -4.20
CA GLY A 107 6.43 9.35 -5.27
C GLY A 107 5.76 8.08 -5.79
N TYR A 108 6.52 6.99 -5.95
CA TYR A 108 6.04 5.79 -6.61
C TYR A 108 5.23 4.86 -5.70
N CYS A 109 4.04 4.50 -6.15
CA CYS A 109 3.13 3.53 -5.54
C CYS A 109 2.76 2.47 -6.58
N MET A 110 3.47 1.33 -6.59
CA MET A 110 3.47 0.40 -7.71
C MET A 110 3.09 -1.03 -7.29
N GLY A 111 2.43 -1.77 -8.19
CA GLY A 111 2.14 -3.19 -8.02
C GLY A 111 1.47 -3.51 -6.68
N GLY A 112 2.06 -4.41 -5.88
CA GLY A 112 1.57 -4.73 -4.53
C GLY A 112 1.55 -3.55 -3.56
N GLY A 113 2.36 -2.50 -3.80
CA GLY A 113 2.28 -1.23 -3.07
C GLY A 113 1.00 -0.47 -3.38
N LEU A 114 0.56 -0.51 -4.64
CA LEU A 114 -0.75 0.02 -5.02
C LEU A 114 -1.87 -0.84 -4.43
N ASP A 115 -1.73 -2.18 -4.40
CA ASP A 115 -2.72 -3.05 -3.73
C ASP A 115 -2.88 -2.70 -2.25
N LEU A 116 -1.78 -2.38 -1.56
CA LEU A 116 -1.79 -1.93 -0.17
C LEU A 116 -2.52 -0.58 -0.02
N ALA A 117 -2.23 0.39 -0.88
CA ALA A 117 -2.91 1.67 -0.88
C ALA A 117 -4.42 1.54 -1.18
N LEU A 118 -4.80 0.63 -2.10
CA LEU A 118 -6.19 0.31 -2.43
C LEU A 118 -6.94 -0.38 -1.28
N ALA A 119 -6.23 -1.02 -0.38
CA ALA A 119 -6.82 -1.64 0.82
C ALA A 119 -7.09 -0.62 1.93
N CYS A 120 -6.41 0.53 1.95
CA CYS A 120 -6.67 1.61 2.88
C CYS A 120 -8.05 2.25 2.61
N HIS A 121 -8.67 2.81 3.66
CA HIS A 121 -9.95 3.50 3.54
C HIS A 121 -9.81 4.80 2.72
N TYR A 122 -8.72 5.54 2.92
CA TYR A 122 -8.43 6.80 2.24
C TYR A 122 -7.02 6.80 1.64
N ARG A 123 -6.81 7.62 0.59
CA ARG A 123 -5.54 7.80 -0.11
C ARG A 123 -5.32 9.29 -0.34
N ILE A 124 -4.35 9.88 0.36
CA ILE A 124 -3.91 11.27 0.16
C ILE A 124 -2.50 11.23 -0.41
N VAL A 125 -2.27 12.00 -1.46
CA VAL A 125 -1.08 11.83 -2.27
C VAL A 125 -0.39 13.16 -2.58
N SER A 126 0.93 13.12 -2.78
CA SER A 126 1.67 14.29 -3.26
C SER A 126 1.41 14.57 -4.74
N PRO A 127 1.60 15.81 -5.22
CA PRO A 127 1.44 16.14 -6.64
C PRO A 127 2.34 15.34 -7.58
N ASP A 128 3.49 14.85 -7.10
CA ASP A 128 4.45 14.02 -7.83
C ASP A 128 4.19 12.51 -7.69
N ALA A 129 3.09 12.11 -7.07
CA ALA A 129 2.77 10.69 -6.90
C ALA A 129 2.49 10.01 -8.24
N ILE A 130 3.00 8.79 -8.40
CA ILE A 130 2.87 7.98 -9.61
C ILE A 130 2.40 6.58 -9.24
N PHE A 131 1.35 6.13 -9.92
CA PHE A 131 0.72 4.85 -9.70
C PHE A 131 0.85 3.94 -10.92
N GLY A 132 0.85 2.63 -10.72
CA GLY A 132 0.79 1.68 -11.82
C GLY A 132 0.83 0.22 -11.39
N HIS A 133 0.21 -0.61 -12.22
CA HIS A 133 0.36 -2.06 -12.17
C HIS A 133 1.11 -2.52 -13.42
N ARG A 134 2.41 -2.70 -13.32
CA ARG A 134 3.24 -3.08 -14.46
C ARG A 134 3.40 -4.60 -14.64
N GLY A 135 2.58 -5.37 -13.94
CA GLY A 135 2.63 -6.83 -14.00
C GLY A 135 2.50 -7.39 -15.40
N ALA A 136 1.58 -6.87 -16.23
CA ALA A 136 1.36 -7.35 -17.59
C ALA A 136 2.61 -7.26 -18.47
N ALA A 137 3.43 -6.22 -18.32
CA ALA A 137 4.71 -6.10 -19.02
C ALA A 137 5.75 -7.18 -18.61
N LEU A 138 5.49 -7.88 -17.51
CA LEU A 138 6.32 -8.97 -16.98
C LEU A 138 5.61 -10.33 -17.06
N GLY A 139 4.47 -10.42 -17.75
CA GLY A 139 3.65 -11.65 -17.80
C GLY A 139 2.93 -11.97 -16.48
N LEU A 140 2.76 -11.01 -15.60
CA LEU A 140 2.15 -11.17 -14.28
C LEU A 140 0.84 -10.37 -14.17
N ILE A 141 -0.03 -10.81 -13.26
CA ILE A 141 -1.16 -10.02 -12.80
C ILE A 141 -1.16 -9.97 -11.28
N THR A 142 -1.68 -8.89 -10.69
CA THR A 142 -1.74 -8.81 -9.24
C THR A 142 -2.60 -9.91 -8.62
N GLY A 143 -2.05 -10.59 -7.62
CA GLY A 143 -2.73 -11.63 -6.84
C GLY A 143 -3.27 -11.14 -5.49
N TRP A 144 -3.05 -9.86 -5.12
CA TRP A 144 -3.35 -9.33 -3.78
C TRP A 144 -4.65 -8.52 -3.70
N GLY A 145 -5.51 -8.68 -4.71
CA GLY A 145 -6.85 -8.09 -4.75
C GLY A 145 -6.96 -6.76 -5.48
N GLY A 146 -5.88 -6.29 -6.13
CA GLY A 146 -5.89 -5.07 -6.94
C GLY A 146 -6.92 -5.13 -8.07
N THR A 147 -7.07 -6.27 -8.73
CA THR A 147 -8.08 -6.45 -9.80
C THR A 147 -9.49 -6.16 -9.31
N GLN A 148 -9.79 -6.45 -8.04
CA GLN A 148 -11.11 -6.22 -7.45
C GLN A 148 -11.26 -4.81 -6.90
N ARG A 149 -10.27 -4.32 -6.16
CA ARG A 149 -10.35 -3.01 -5.49
C ARG A 149 -10.24 -1.86 -6.50
N LEU A 150 -9.31 -1.94 -7.44
CA LEU A 150 -9.12 -0.90 -8.44
C LEU A 150 -10.39 -0.72 -9.30
N SER A 151 -10.97 -1.83 -9.81
CA SER A 151 -12.16 -1.76 -10.65
C SER A 151 -13.40 -1.24 -9.94
N ARG A 152 -13.46 -1.36 -8.61
CA ARG A 152 -14.54 -0.76 -7.80
C ARG A 152 -14.38 0.75 -7.62
N LEU A 153 -13.15 1.24 -7.60
CA LEU A 153 -12.85 2.67 -7.42
C LEU A 153 -12.97 3.44 -8.73
N ILE A 154 -12.29 2.98 -9.81
CA ILE A 154 -12.17 3.76 -11.06
C ILE A 154 -13.00 3.18 -12.22
N GLY A 155 -13.79 2.16 -11.95
CA GLY A 155 -14.58 1.46 -12.96
C GLY A 155 -13.77 0.40 -13.74
N LYS A 156 -14.50 -0.57 -14.32
CA LYS A 156 -13.89 -1.74 -14.97
C LYS A 156 -13.04 -1.38 -16.19
N ALA A 157 -13.50 -0.42 -17.01
CA ALA A 157 -12.81 -0.04 -18.25
C ALA A 157 -11.44 0.60 -17.94
N SER A 158 -11.40 1.60 -17.04
CA SER A 158 -10.16 2.29 -16.65
C SER A 158 -9.20 1.34 -15.93
N ALA A 159 -9.71 0.47 -15.06
CA ALA A 159 -8.89 -0.52 -14.38
C ALA A 159 -8.28 -1.54 -15.37
N LEU A 160 -9.06 -2.03 -16.34
CA LEU A 160 -8.57 -2.94 -17.37
C LEU A 160 -7.49 -2.27 -18.22
N GLN A 161 -7.70 -1.03 -18.63
CA GLN A 161 -6.71 -0.26 -19.38
C GLN A 161 -5.40 -0.14 -18.58
N MET A 162 -5.47 0.23 -17.30
CA MET A 162 -4.30 0.35 -16.43
C MET A 162 -3.54 -0.98 -16.27
N PHE A 163 -4.25 -2.10 -16.16
CA PHE A 163 -3.61 -3.42 -16.06
C PHE A 163 -3.00 -3.87 -17.39
N VAL A 164 -3.70 -3.74 -18.53
CA VAL A 164 -3.26 -4.26 -19.82
C VAL A 164 -2.17 -3.38 -20.45
N ALA A 165 -2.34 -2.06 -20.42
CA ALA A 165 -1.36 -1.13 -20.96
C ALA A 165 -0.11 -1.03 -20.09
N ALA A 166 -0.19 -1.47 -18.82
CA ALA A 166 0.88 -1.36 -17.83
C ALA A 166 1.42 0.07 -17.71
N GLU A 167 0.56 1.05 -17.96
CA GLU A 167 0.89 2.47 -17.91
C GLU A 167 1.00 2.99 -16.48
N LYS A 168 1.73 4.08 -16.35
CA LYS A 168 1.80 4.85 -15.12
C LYS A 168 0.83 6.03 -15.21
N ILE A 169 0.14 6.31 -14.12
CA ILE A 169 -0.73 7.48 -14.00
C ILE A 169 -0.21 8.40 -12.90
N GLY A 170 -0.34 9.71 -13.10
CA GLY A 170 0.04 10.72 -12.13
C GLY A 170 -1.09 11.07 -11.17
N ALA A 171 -0.77 11.89 -10.16
CA ALA A 171 -1.67 12.29 -9.09
C ALA A 171 -2.95 12.97 -9.58
N GLN A 172 -2.86 13.86 -10.58
CA GLN A 172 -4.01 14.58 -11.09
C GLN A 172 -5.04 13.63 -11.72
N TYR A 173 -4.61 12.73 -12.61
CA TYR A 173 -5.50 11.73 -13.21
C TYR A 173 -6.04 10.75 -12.16
N ALA A 174 -5.22 10.40 -11.15
CA ALA A 174 -5.65 9.55 -10.04
C ALA A 174 -6.79 10.21 -9.24
N LEU A 175 -6.75 11.53 -9.03
CA LEU A 175 -7.82 12.28 -8.38
C LEU A 175 -9.09 12.33 -9.25
N GLU A 176 -8.95 12.68 -10.53
CA GLU A 176 -10.07 12.78 -11.47
C GLU A 176 -10.79 11.43 -11.67
N SER A 177 -10.04 10.32 -11.66
CA SER A 177 -10.60 8.98 -11.79
C SER A 177 -11.20 8.41 -10.48
N GLY A 178 -11.01 9.07 -9.34
CA GLY A 178 -11.44 8.57 -8.03
C GLY A 178 -10.52 7.51 -7.43
N LEU A 179 -9.31 7.33 -7.98
CA LEU A 179 -8.31 6.43 -7.40
C LEU A 179 -7.81 6.95 -6.06
N VAL A 180 -7.67 8.27 -5.92
CA VAL A 180 -7.23 8.95 -4.70
C VAL A 180 -8.25 9.98 -4.24
N ASP A 181 -8.28 10.24 -2.94
CA ASP A 181 -9.28 11.12 -2.32
C ASP A 181 -8.82 12.58 -2.31
N GLN A 182 -7.51 12.83 -2.28
CA GLN A 182 -6.95 14.18 -2.22
C GLN A 182 -5.52 14.23 -2.74
N VAL A 183 -5.15 15.34 -3.39
CA VAL A 183 -3.77 15.73 -3.66
C VAL A 183 -3.38 16.85 -2.71
N ALA A 184 -2.23 16.73 -2.04
CA ALA A 184 -1.72 17.70 -1.07
C ALA A 184 -0.19 17.78 -1.12
N GLU A 185 0.39 18.95 -0.91
CA GLU A 185 1.85 19.13 -0.86
C GLU A 185 2.51 18.32 0.26
N ASP A 186 1.80 18.18 1.39
CA ASP A 186 2.19 17.31 2.50
C ASP A 186 1.06 16.30 2.76
N PRO A 187 1.14 15.10 2.14
CA PRO A 187 0.13 14.06 2.30
C PRO A 187 0.00 13.56 3.74
N LEU A 188 1.10 13.52 4.49
CA LEU A 188 1.09 13.04 5.87
C LEU A 188 0.30 13.99 6.77
N GLN A 189 0.55 15.29 6.67
CA GLN A 189 -0.20 16.30 7.44
C GLN A 189 -1.68 16.34 7.04
N ALA A 190 -1.98 16.18 5.76
CA ALA A 190 -3.37 16.10 5.30
C ALA A 190 -4.07 14.83 5.79
N ALA A 191 -3.37 13.68 5.80
CA ALA A 191 -3.88 12.43 6.34
C ALA A 191 -4.13 12.52 7.86
N LEU A 192 -3.23 13.15 8.62
CA LEU A 192 -3.41 13.37 10.06
C LEU A 192 -4.70 14.15 10.37
N ARG A 193 -5.01 15.17 9.59
CA ARG A 193 -6.29 15.92 9.74
C ARG A 193 -7.48 15.02 9.41
N LEU A 194 -7.45 14.37 8.25
CA LEU A 194 -8.56 13.54 7.77
C LEU A 194 -8.94 12.44 8.77
N VAL A 195 -7.97 11.66 9.26
CA VAL A 195 -8.27 10.50 10.11
C VAL A 195 -8.75 10.91 11.50
N ARG A 196 -8.30 12.06 12.03
CA ARG A 196 -8.82 12.63 13.28
C ARG A 196 -10.29 13.03 13.16
N ASP A 197 -10.62 13.78 12.10
CA ASP A 197 -11.99 14.23 11.85
C ASP A 197 -12.95 13.04 11.69
N ARG A 198 -12.51 11.97 11.01
CA ARG A 198 -13.30 10.75 10.80
C ARG A 198 -13.43 9.88 12.04
N HIS A 199 -12.44 9.89 12.92
CA HIS A 199 -12.49 9.15 14.18
C HIS A 199 -13.44 9.79 15.19
N THR A 200 -13.52 11.12 15.21
CA THR A 200 -14.42 11.86 16.12
C THR A 200 -15.90 11.70 15.73
N LEU A 201 -16.21 11.30 14.49
CA LEU A 201 -17.56 11.15 13.96
C LEU A 201 -18.10 9.71 13.99
N ALA A 202 -17.29 8.73 14.39
CA ALA A 202 -17.64 7.31 14.48
C ALA A 202 -17.99 6.91 15.90
#